data_ab858d6775b6a8f8e6daaa0340c90431
#
_entry.id   ab858d6775b6a8f8e6daaa0340c90431
#
_cell.length_a   1.000
_cell.length_b   1.000
_cell.length_c   1.000
_cell.angle_alpha   90.00
_cell.angle_beta   90.00
_cell.angle_gamma   90.00
#
_symmetry.space_group_name_H-M   'P 1'
#
loop_
_entity.id
_entity.type
_entity.pdbx_description
1 polymer ?
#
loop_
_entity_poly.entity_id
_entity_poly.type
_entity_poly.pdbx_seq_one_letter_code
_entity_poly.pdbx_strand_id
1 'polypeptide(L)'
;MDCIDLFKKAAAAMQTDPRYLELDAARRENDNDQELQGLIGEFNLKRLDLNNESAKPEPDTAHVADLNQQVNDLYTQIMSSEGMVRYNTAKKECEAMVSHIDAIINTAMNGGDPMTVQAPTGGCTGSHLWRLPLRQHSSQFVHEQNQECEEWQQTLCPKKLRMLIHRRFRP
;
A
#
# COMPACT_ATOMS: atom_id res chain seq x y z
N MET A 1 18.51 -21.48 -23.50
CA MET A 1 18.09 -20.20 -22.87
C MET A 1 17.77 -20.54 -21.43
N ASP A 2 18.42 -19.87 -20.47
CA ASP A 2 18.20 -20.13 -19.05
C ASP A 2 16.80 -19.64 -18.62
N CYS A 3 16.18 -20.36 -17.66
CA CYS A 3 14.88 -20.01 -17.11
C CYS A 3 14.87 -18.58 -16.54
N ILE A 4 15.95 -18.18 -15.85
CA ILE A 4 16.09 -16.83 -15.29
C ILE A 4 16.10 -15.76 -16.37
N ASP A 5 16.71 -16.01 -17.53
CA ASP A 5 16.72 -15.05 -18.65
C ASP A 5 15.31 -14.86 -19.24
N LEU A 6 14.50 -15.92 -19.27
CA LEU A 6 13.11 -15.83 -19.67
C LEU A 6 12.29 -14.98 -18.69
N PHE A 7 12.48 -15.20 -17.40
CA PHE A 7 11.83 -14.39 -16.36
C PHE A 7 12.22 -12.91 -16.42
N LYS A 8 13.49 -12.59 -16.66
CA LYS A 8 13.92 -11.19 -16.87
C LYS A 8 13.22 -10.54 -18.05
N LYS A 9 13.05 -11.28 -19.16
CA LYS A 9 12.33 -10.78 -20.34
C LYS A 9 10.84 -10.58 -20.06
N ALA A 10 10.21 -11.51 -19.34
CA ALA A 10 8.82 -11.37 -18.92
C ALA A 10 8.64 -10.17 -17.98
N ALA A 11 9.54 -9.99 -17.00
CA ALA A 11 9.52 -8.83 -16.10
C ALA A 11 9.71 -7.50 -16.86
N ALA A 12 10.58 -7.47 -17.86
CA ALA A 12 10.72 -6.28 -18.71
C ALA A 12 9.45 -5.99 -19.52
N ALA A 13 8.74 -7.02 -19.99
CA ALA A 13 7.46 -6.85 -20.67
C ALA A 13 6.37 -6.28 -19.74
N MET A 14 6.39 -6.59 -18.45
CA MET A 14 5.46 -6.00 -17.47
C MET A 14 5.58 -4.47 -17.39
N GLN A 15 6.78 -3.91 -17.56
CA GLN A 15 7.00 -2.45 -17.53
C GLN A 15 6.37 -1.72 -18.74
N THR A 16 6.02 -2.44 -19.78
CA THR A 16 5.31 -1.92 -20.96
C THR A 16 3.84 -2.31 -21.01
N ASP A 17 3.35 -3.04 -20.00
CA ASP A 17 1.95 -3.42 -19.89
C ASP A 17 1.08 -2.19 -19.61
N PRO A 18 -0.08 -2.04 -20.29
CA PRO A 18 -0.97 -0.90 -20.07
C PRO A 18 -1.38 -0.69 -18.62
N ARG A 19 -1.56 -1.76 -17.84
CA ARG A 19 -1.92 -1.71 -16.41
C ARG A 19 -0.80 -1.06 -15.58
N TYR A 20 0.45 -1.41 -15.86
CA TYR A 20 1.60 -0.80 -15.20
C TYR A 20 1.76 0.67 -15.60
N LEU A 21 1.59 1.00 -16.87
CA LEU A 21 1.71 2.37 -17.37
C LEU A 21 0.63 3.27 -16.79
N GLU A 22 -0.60 2.77 -16.62
CA GLU A 22 -1.70 3.49 -15.98
C GLU A 22 -1.41 3.73 -14.49
N LEU A 23 -0.89 2.72 -13.78
CA LEU A 23 -0.48 2.86 -12.39
C LEU A 23 0.64 3.90 -12.22
N ASP A 24 1.63 3.89 -13.09
CA ASP A 24 2.75 4.86 -13.07
C ASP A 24 2.26 6.27 -13.39
N ALA A 25 1.33 6.42 -14.34
CA ALA A 25 0.71 7.70 -14.67
C ALA A 25 -0.11 8.25 -13.49
N ALA A 26 -0.97 7.43 -12.88
CA ALA A 26 -1.76 7.82 -11.71
C ALA A 26 -0.89 8.18 -10.50
N ARG A 27 0.24 7.48 -10.30
CA ARG A 27 1.21 7.82 -9.27
C ARG A 27 1.82 9.21 -9.48
N ARG A 28 2.29 9.49 -10.70
CA ARG A 28 2.89 10.80 -11.04
C ARG A 28 1.89 11.94 -10.91
N GLU A 29 0.62 11.70 -11.25
CA GLU A 29 -0.44 12.67 -11.09
C GLU A 29 -0.66 13.01 -9.62
N ASN A 30 -0.77 12.00 -8.75
CA ASN A 30 -0.90 12.18 -7.31
C ASN A 30 0.32 12.87 -6.68
N ASP A 31 1.54 12.55 -7.15
CA ASP A 31 2.78 13.17 -6.66
C ASP A 31 2.84 14.68 -7.01
N ASN A 32 2.18 15.11 -8.07
CA ASN A 32 2.12 16.50 -8.51
C ASN A 32 0.87 17.26 -8.02
N ASP A 33 -0.10 16.57 -7.45
CA ASP A 33 -1.31 17.17 -6.88
C ASP A 33 -0.99 17.82 -5.52
N GLN A 34 -0.88 19.14 -5.51
CA GLN A 34 -0.51 19.90 -4.31
C GLN A 34 -1.57 19.83 -3.20
N GLU A 35 -2.85 19.75 -3.56
CA GLU A 35 -3.95 19.64 -2.59
C GLU A 35 -3.90 18.28 -1.91
N LEU A 36 -3.80 17.21 -2.69
CA LEU A 36 -3.66 15.86 -2.17
C LEU A 36 -2.40 15.72 -1.30
N GLN A 37 -1.26 16.24 -1.73
CA GLN A 37 -0.01 16.22 -0.95
C GLN A 37 -0.13 17.04 0.34
N GLY A 38 -0.91 18.12 0.35
CA GLY A 38 -1.25 18.90 1.55
C GLY A 38 -2.05 18.06 2.55
N LEU A 39 -3.12 17.38 2.10
CA LEU A 39 -3.92 16.49 2.93
C LEU A 39 -3.11 15.32 3.51
N ILE A 40 -2.23 14.72 2.71
CA ILE A 40 -1.32 13.66 3.16
C ILE A 40 -0.35 14.19 4.24
N GLY A 41 0.16 15.39 4.07
CA GLY A 41 1.02 16.06 5.05
C GLY A 41 0.30 16.27 6.37
N GLU A 42 -0.93 16.77 6.34
CA GLU A 42 -1.77 17.00 7.53
C GLU A 42 -2.12 15.68 8.24
N PHE A 43 -2.52 14.66 7.47
CA PHE A 43 -2.78 13.32 7.99
C PHE A 43 -1.56 12.76 8.76
N ASN A 44 -0.36 12.89 8.20
CA ASN A 44 0.87 12.41 8.84
C ASN A 44 1.17 13.16 10.16
N LEU A 45 0.92 14.48 10.20
CA LEU A 45 1.07 15.27 11.43
C LEU A 45 0.08 14.82 12.51
N LYS A 46 -1.22 14.71 12.16
CA LYS A 46 -2.25 14.26 13.09
C LYS A 46 -2.00 12.84 13.62
N ARG A 47 -1.51 11.95 12.77
CA ARG A 47 -1.12 10.60 13.19
C ARG A 47 0.07 10.60 14.14
N LEU A 48 1.03 11.49 13.92
CA LEU A 48 2.15 11.66 14.86
C LEU A 48 1.67 12.19 16.21
N ASP A 49 0.78 13.19 16.21
CA ASP A 49 0.18 13.74 17.43
C ASP A 49 -0.59 12.68 18.21
N LEU A 50 -1.39 11.86 17.51
CA LEU A 50 -2.12 10.73 18.08
C LEU A 50 -1.18 9.71 18.73
N ASN A 51 -0.10 9.34 18.05
CA ASN A 51 0.89 8.41 18.58
C ASN A 51 1.59 8.98 19.83
N ASN A 52 1.95 10.26 19.80
CA ASN A 52 2.59 10.95 20.93
C ASN A 52 1.65 11.03 22.14
N GLU A 53 0.37 11.36 21.93
CA GLU A 53 -0.63 11.42 23.00
C GLU A 53 -0.88 10.05 23.62
N SER A 54 -1.05 9.02 22.77
CA SER A 54 -1.29 7.64 23.21
C SER A 54 -0.10 7.02 23.95
N ALA A 55 1.12 7.49 23.71
CA ALA A 55 2.33 7.01 24.35
C ALA A 55 2.60 7.65 25.74
N LYS A 56 1.81 8.65 26.15
CA LYS A 56 1.96 9.27 27.49
C LYS A 56 1.61 8.26 28.59
N PRO A 57 2.22 8.36 29.77
CA PRO A 57 1.87 7.52 30.93
C PRO A 57 0.40 7.66 31.35
N GLU A 58 -0.17 8.85 31.17
CA GLU A 58 -1.57 9.19 31.43
C GLU A 58 -2.14 9.91 30.20
N PRO A 59 -2.58 9.16 29.18
CA PRO A 59 -3.12 9.76 27.96
C PRO A 59 -4.49 10.40 28.23
N ASP A 60 -4.72 11.58 27.68
CA ASP A 60 -6.05 12.20 27.67
C ASP A 60 -6.95 11.47 26.68
N THR A 61 -7.86 10.66 27.21
CA THR A 61 -8.77 9.83 26.41
C THR A 61 -9.69 10.64 25.50
N ALA A 62 -10.10 11.86 25.92
CA ALA A 62 -10.93 12.74 25.10
C ALA A 62 -10.13 13.31 23.93
N HIS A 63 -8.89 13.72 24.19
CA HIS A 63 -7.99 14.22 23.15
C HIS A 63 -7.56 13.12 22.18
N VAL A 64 -7.29 11.90 22.65
CA VAL A 64 -7.03 10.72 21.81
C VAL A 64 -8.22 10.43 20.87
N ALA A 65 -9.45 10.50 21.41
CA ALA A 65 -10.66 10.28 20.60
C ALA A 65 -10.83 11.35 19.51
N ASP A 66 -10.58 12.61 19.83
CA ASP A 66 -10.62 13.72 18.86
C ASP A 66 -9.57 13.58 17.76
N LEU A 67 -8.33 13.27 18.12
CA LEU A 67 -7.25 13.01 17.17
C LEU A 67 -7.56 11.81 16.26
N ASN A 68 -8.12 10.74 16.79
CA ASN A 68 -8.58 9.60 15.99
C ASN A 68 -9.64 10.00 14.97
N GLN A 69 -10.61 10.83 15.38
CA GLN A 69 -11.62 11.32 14.46
C GLN A 69 -11.01 12.17 13.34
N GLN A 70 -10.10 13.10 13.66
CA GLN A 70 -9.41 13.93 12.67
C GLN A 70 -8.60 13.08 11.69
N VAL A 71 -7.88 12.06 12.16
CA VAL A 71 -7.14 11.12 11.31
C VAL A 71 -8.07 10.37 10.36
N ASN A 72 -9.21 9.87 10.84
CA ASN A 72 -10.20 9.16 10.01
C ASN A 72 -10.85 10.08 8.96
N ASP A 73 -11.14 11.32 9.32
CA ASP A 73 -11.73 12.30 8.40
C ASP A 73 -10.75 12.64 7.27
N LEU A 74 -9.49 12.89 7.60
CA LEU A 74 -8.43 13.14 6.62
C LEU A 74 -8.19 11.92 5.72
N TYR A 75 -8.16 10.71 6.30
CA TYR A 75 -8.05 9.48 5.52
C TYR A 75 -9.19 9.34 4.50
N THR A 76 -10.42 9.62 4.94
CA THR A 76 -11.59 9.55 4.06
C THR A 76 -11.51 10.58 2.93
N GLN A 77 -11.07 11.81 3.22
CA GLN A 77 -10.87 12.84 2.21
C GLN A 77 -9.81 12.44 1.18
N ILE A 78 -8.65 11.95 1.64
CA ILE A 78 -7.58 11.46 0.78
C ILE A 78 -8.08 10.33 -0.12
N MET A 79 -8.72 9.31 0.45
CA MET A 79 -9.16 8.12 -0.28
C MET A 79 -10.31 8.39 -1.25
N SER A 80 -11.09 9.44 -1.02
CA SER A 80 -12.17 9.87 -1.92
C SER A 80 -11.73 10.84 -3.02
N SER A 81 -10.49 11.33 -2.99
CA SER A 81 -9.96 12.19 -4.06
C SER A 81 -9.90 11.43 -5.39
N GLU A 82 -10.13 12.12 -6.50
CA GLU A 82 -10.18 11.53 -7.84
C GLU A 82 -8.87 10.82 -8.20
N GLY A 83 -7.73 11.44 -7.91
CA GLY A 83 -6.42 10.87 -8.14
C GLY A 83 -6.19 9.58 -7.37
N MET A 84 -6.62 9.50 -6.10
CA MET A 84 -6.51 8.29 -5.30
C MET A 84 -7.44 7.18 -5.75
N VAL A 85 -8.66 7.50 -6.16
CA VAL A 85 -9.59 6.51 -6.73
C VAL A 85 -9.00 5.90 -7.99
N ARG A 86 -8.44 6.73 -8.89
CA ARG A 86 -7.76 6.29 -10.12
C ARG A 86 -6.55 5.43 -9.79
N TYR A 87 -5.69 5.88 -8.88
CA TYR A 87 -4.51 5.13 -8.42
C TYR A 87 -4.89 3.75 -7.86
N ASN A 88 -5.88 3.70 -6.95
CA ASN A 88 -6.32 2.45 -6.33
C ASN A 88 -6.93 1.48 -7.35
N THR A 89 -7.61 1.98 -8.37
CA THR A 89 -8.15 1.15 -9.47
C THR A 89 -7.02 0.55 -10.27
N ALA A 90 -6.06 1.36 -10.73
CA ALA A 90 -4.90 0.90 -11.48
C ALA A 90 -4.02 -0.06 -10.65
N LYS A 91 -3.86 0.21 -9.35
CA LYS A 91 -3.15 -0.67 -8.41
C LYS A 91 -3.79 -2.06 -8.36
N LYS A 92 -5.11 -2.16 -8.21
CA LYS A 92 -5.84 -3.45 -8.21
C LYS A 92 -5.63 -4.25 -9.50
N GLU A 93 -5.61 -3.58 -10.66
CA GLU A 93 -5.36 -4.24 -11.94
C GLU A 93 -3.93 -4.78 -12.03
N CYS A 94 -2.94 -4.04 -11.55
CA CYS A 94 -1.57 -4.52 -11.45
C CYS A 94 -1.43 -5.69 -10.46
N GLU A 95 -2.05 -5.61 -9.30
CA GLU A 95 -2.05 -6.67 -8.29
C GLU A 95 -2.70 -7.95 -8.83
N ALA A 96 -3.78 -7.85 -9.59
CA ALA A 96 -4.40 -9.00 -10.25
C ALA A 96 -3.45 -9.64 -11.27
N MET A 97 -2.69 -8.85 -12.02
CA MET A 97 -1.65 -9.37 -12.93
C MET A 97 -0.55 -10.11 -12.17
N VAL A 98 -0.02 -9.51 -11.10
CA VAL A 98 1.03 -10.13 -10.27
C VAL A 98 0.52 -11.42 -9.63
N SER A 99 -0.69 -11.42 -9.08
CA SER A 99 -1.33 -12.60 -8.49
C SER A 99 -1.50 -13.74 -9.51
N HIS A 100 -1.80 -13.41 -10.76
CA HIS A 100 -1.89 -14.42 -11.83
C HIS A 100 -0.50 -14.99 -12.16
N ILE A 101 0.54 -14.17 -12.22
CA ILE A 101 1.92 -14.61 -12.43
C ILE A 101 2.37 -15.54 -11.29
N ASP A 102 2.08 -15.18 -10.04
CA ASP A 102 2.36 -16.01 -8.88
C ASP A 102 1.66 -17.37 -8.94
N ALA A 103 0.39 -17.40 -9.40
CA ALA A 103 -0.34 -18.64 -9.59
C ALA A 103 0.31 -19.54 -10.66
N ILE A 104 0.80 -18.97 -11.76
CA ILE A 104 1.53 -19.67 -12.81
C ILE A 104 2.82 -20.28 -12.25
N ILE A 105 3.61 -19.51 -11.51
CA ILE A 105 4.86 -19.96 -10.90
C ILE A 105 4.59 -21.09 -9.92
N ASN A 106 3.62 -20.91 -9.01
CA ASN A 106 3.28 -21.91 -8.01
C ASN A 106 2.79 -23.21 -8.64
N THR A 107 1.98 -23.14 -9.70
CA THR A 107 1.52 -24.33 -10.43
C THR A 107 2.71 -25.09 -11.03
N ALA A 108 3.64 -24.40 -11.67
CA ALA A 108 4.83 -25.01 -12.24
C ALA A 108 5.72 -25.66 -11.18
N MET A 109 5.93 -25.01 -10.03
CA MET A 109 6.72 -25.53 -8.91
C MET A 109 6.12 -26.78 -8.27
N ASN A 110 4.78 -26.94 -8.35
CA ASN A 110 4.09 -28.13 -7.86
C ASN A 110 3.91 -29.22 -8.93
N GLY A 111 4.55 -29.09 -10.10
CA GLY A 111 4.52 -30.08 -11.17
C GLY A 111 3.24 -30.04 -12.02
N GLY A 112 2.38 -29.01 -11.88
CA GLY A 112 1.24 -28.77 -12.73
C GLY A 112 1.62 -28.10 -14.07
N ASP A 113 0.70 -28.08 -15.00
CA ASP A 113 0.88 -27.40 -16.29
C ASP A 113 0.61 -25.88 -16.17
N PRO A 114 1.65 -25.02 -16.25
CA PRO A 114 1.51 -23.57 -16.11
C PRO A 114 0.67 -22.95 -17.24
N MET A 115 0.52 -23.63 -18.39
CA MET A 115 -0.24 -23.13 -19.54
C MET A 115 -1.75 -23.21 -19.32
N THR A 116 -2.22 -23.98 -18.35
CA THR A 116 -3.64 -24.16 -18.01
C THR A 116 -4.15 -23.21 -16.92
N VAL A 117 -3.25 -22.44 -16.32
CA VAL A 117 -3.60 -21.52 -15.23
C VAL A 117 -4.41 -20.34 -15.78
N GLN A 118 -5.64 -20.20 -15.27
CA GLN A 118 -6.48 -19.05 -15.60
C GLN A 118 -6.27 -17.92 -14.57
N ALA A 119 -6.54 -16.68 -14.99
CA ALA A 119 -6.54 -15.56 -14.06
C ALA A 119 -7.53 -15.84 -12.91
N PRO A 120 -7.15 -15.58 -11.66
CA PRO A 120 -8.04 -15.79 -10.53
C PRO A 120 -9.29 -14.92 -10.71
N THR A 121 -10.44 -15.59 -10.83
CA THR A 121 -11.76 -14.95 -10.90
C THR A 121 -12.26 -14.68 -9.50
N GLY A 122 -11.94 -13.51 -8.97
CA GLY A 122 -12.48 -13.10 -7.67
C GLY A 122 -11.41 -12.74 -6.67
N GLY A 123 -11.70 -11.67 -5.97
CA GLY A 123 -10.98 -10.93 -4.96
C GLY A 123 -9.79 -11.59 -4.27
N CYS A 124 -8.88 -10.75 -3.86
CA CYS A 124 -7.64 -11.00 -3.13
C CYS A 124 -7.67 -12.26 -2.25
N THR A 125 -7.34 -13.41 -2.80
CA THR A 125 -6.88 -14.53 -1.98
C THR A 125 -5.42 -14.25 -1.68
N GLY A 126 -5.19 -13.57 -0.56
CA GLY A 126 -3.85 -13.33 -0.04
C GLY A 126 -3.02 -14.61 -0.12
N SER A 127 -1.82 -14.45 -0.63
CA SER A 127 -0.82 -15.50 -0.74
C SER A 127 -0.76 -16.34 0.54
N HIS A 128 -1.14 -17.60 0.45
CA HIS A 128 -1.25 -18.57 1.56
C HIS A 128 0.09 -18.96 2.22
N LEU A 129 1.19 -18.27 1.91
CA LEU A 129 2.52 -18.65 2.40
C LEU A 129 2.87 -18.14 3.80
N TRP A 130 2.05 -17.29 4.42
CA TRP A 130 2.32 -16.74 5.77
C TRP A 130 1.14 -16.86 6.73
N ARG A 131 0.39 -17.96 6.69
CA ARG A 131 -0.61 -18.24 7.71
C ARG A 131 0.03 -18.85 8.95
N LEU A 132 0.54 -18.01 9.84
CA LEU A 132 0.65 -18.38 11.25
C LEU A 132 -0.73 -18.18 11.91
N PRO A 133 -1.20 -19.12 12.73
CA PRO A 133 -2.50 -18.99 13.39
C PRO A 133 -2.41 -17.99 14.52
N LEU A 134 -2.85 -16.75 14.30
CA LEU A 134 -3.01 -15.77 15.38
C LEU A 134 -4.45 -15.75 15.87
N ARG A 135 -4.57 -16.04 17.17
CA ARG A 135 -5.78 -15.98 17.99
C ARG A 135 -6.46 -14.62 17.88
N GLN A 136 -7.79 -14.69 17.77
CA GLN A 136 -8.71 -13.55 17.81
C GLN A 136 -8.50 -12.67 19.04
N HIS A 137 -8.33 -11.37 18.83
CA HIS A 137 -8.82 -10.32 19.74
C HIS A 137 -8.95 -8.99 18.97
N SER A 138 -9.91 -8.19 19.40
CA SER A 138 -10.52 -6.98 18.83
C SER A 138 -9.61 -5.77 18.52
N SER A 139 -8.34 -5.98 18.25
CA SER A 139 -7.37 -4.96 17.80
C SER A 139 -7.11 -5.01 16.29
N GLN A 140 -7.80 -5.87 15.55
CA GLN A 140 -7.53 -6.11 14.13
C GLN A 140 -7.82 -4.90 13.24
N PHE A 141 -8.86 -4.13 13.56
CA PHE A 141 -9.26 -2.99 12.71
C PHE A 141 -8.21 -1.86 12.67
N VAL A 142 -7.57 -1.58 13.81
CA VAL A 142 -6.50 -0.56 13.91
C VAL A 142 -5.20 -1.06 13.27
N HIS A 143 -4.95 -2.37 13.30
CA HIS A 143 -3.73 -2.95 12.74
C HIS A 143 -3.78 -3.06 11.21
N GLU A 144 -4.93 -3.36 10.63
CA GLU A 144 -5.15 -3.38 9.18
C GLU A 144 -5.01 -1.96 8.59
N GLN A 145 -5.58 -0.94 9.23
CA GLN A 145 -5.42 0.45 8.80
C GLN A 145 -3.96 0.93 8.92
N ASN A 146 -3.23 0.50 9.95
CA ASN A 146 -1.81 0.84 10.08
C ASN A 146 -0.94 0.15 9.02
N GLN A 147 -1.24 -1.07 8.64
CA GLN A 147 -0.50 -1.82 7.64
C GLN A 147 -0.72 -1.25 6.24
N GLU A 148 -1.95 -0.89 5.88
CA GLU A 148 -2.25 -0.19 4.64
C GLU A 148 -1.59 1.20 4.59
N CYS A 149 -1.55 1.94 5.72
CA CYS A 149 -0.87 3.23 5.82
C CYS A 149 0.65 3.13 5.70
N GLU A 150 1.29 2.09 6.24
CA GLU A 150 2.75 1.88 6.12
C GLU A 150 3.15 1.51 4.69
N GLU A 151 2.37 0.68 4.02
CA GLU A 151 2.54 0.35 2.61
C GLU A 151 2.37 1.58 1.72
N TRP A 152 1.43 2.44 2.10
CA TRP A 152 1.13 3.71 1.45
C TRP A 152 2.29 4.71 1.54
N GLN A 153 2.92 4.84 2.72
CA GLN A 153 4.10 5.71 2.92
C GLN A 153 5.32 5.23 2.13
N GLN A 154 5.48 3.93 1.92
CA GLN A 154 6.59 3.38 1.13
C GLN A 154 6.43 3.63 -0.36
N THR A 155 5.18 3.72 -0.86
CA THR A 155 4.89 3.86 -2.29
C THR A 155 4.74 5.32 -2.75
N LEU A 156 4.26 6.23 -1.91
CA LEU A 156 3.95 7.61 -2.28
C LEU A 156 4.89 8.67 -1.69
N CYS A 157 5.77 8.32 -0.76
CA CYS A 157 6.69 9.31 -0.20
C CYS A 157 7.99 9.38 -1.03
N PRO A 158 8.23 10.44 -1.81
CA PRO A 158 9.48 10.58 -2.57
C PRO A 158 10.67 10.59 -1.61
N LYS A 159 11.75 9.88 -1.96
CA LYS A 159 13.00 9.75 -1.19
C LYS A 159 13.56 11.08 -0.67
N LYS A 160 13.14 12.21 -1.22
CA LYS A 160 13.55 13.57 -0.78
C LYS A 160 12.98 14.00 0.57
N LEU A 161 11.77 13.55 0.96
CA LEU A 161 11.20 13.93 2.25
C LEU A 161 11.86 13.18 3.42
N ARG A 162 12.36 11.96 3.17
CA ARG A 162 13.09 11.17 4.17
C ARG A 162 14.38 11.84 4.66
N MET A 163 15.03 12.65 3.81
CA MET A 163 16.25 13.40 4.20
C MET A 163 15.97 14.67 5.02
N LEU A 164 14.80 15.27 4.89
CA LEU A 164 14.46 16.49 5.63
C LEU A 164 14.07 16.20 7.09
N ILE A 165 13.45 15.07 7.36
CA ILE A 165 13.07 14.66 8.72
C ILE A 165 14.31 14.27 9.54
N HIS A 166 15.32 13.62 8.94
CA HIS A 166 16.55 13.25 9.65
C HIS A 166 17.52 14.41 9.90
N ARG A 167 17.38 15.56 9.23
CA ARG A 167 18.24 16.74 9.50
C ARG A 167 17.76 17.63 10.65
N ARG A 168 16.52 17.47 11.11
CA ARG A 168 15.92 18.34 12.15
C ARG A 168 16.00 17.78 13.57
N PHE A 169 16.44 16.56 13.74
CA PHE A 169 16.62 15.91 15.05
C PHE A 169 18.04 15.31 15.15
N ARG A 170 19.04 16.18 15.32
CA ARG A 170 20.26 15.88 16.06
C ARG A 170 20.38 16.87 17.22
N PRO A 171 20.59 16.33 18.45
CA PRO A 171 20.82 17.15 19.63
C PRO A 171 22.10 18.00 19.51
#